data_30e0b2dae70267f129bc9211e3dab55c
#
_entry.id   30e0b2dae70267f129bc9211e3dab55c
#
_cell.length_a   1.000
_cell.length_b   1.000
_cell.length_c   1.000
_cell.angle_alpha   90.00
_cell.angle_beta   90.00
_cell.angle_gamma   90.00
#
_symmetry.space_group_name_H-M   'P 1'
#
loop_
_entity.id
_entity.type
_entity.pdbx_description
1 polymer ?
#
loop_
_entity_poly.entity_id
_entity_poly.type
_entity_poly.pdbx_seq_one_letter_code
_entity_poly.pdbx_strand_id
1 'polypeptide(L)'
;MNDNLTAERPTFVTHLECSMTAELYPAGELHGLSRAGRPLLVRYDLDQVGKALSRDALGERATDLWRWRELLPVRDAANIVSLGEIETPLVPIPRSGGPAVLVKDEGRLPTGSFKARGLAMAVTMARELGITRIAMPTNGNAGAALAAYGARAGIETIVICPAETPAINVAETAAYGARAP
;
A
#
# COMPACT_ATOMS: atom_id res chain seq x y z
N MET A 1 -12.23 8.52 -18.71
CA MET A 1 -11.01 7.70 -18.74
C MET A 1 -9.86 8.67 -18.61
N ASN A 2 -9.12 8.62 -17.50
CA ASN A 2 -8.05 9.59 -17.26
C ASN A 2 -6.78 9.12 -17.99
N ASP A 3 -6.46 9.77 -19.11
CA ASP A 3 -5.25 9.50 -19.92
C ASP A 3 -3.91 9.76 -19.20
N ASN A 4 -3.95 10.09 -17.92
CA ASN A 4 -2.78 10.45 -17.13
C ASN A 4 -2.07 9.26 -16.45
N LEU A 5 -2.58 8.03 -16.60
CA LEU A 5 -1.98 6.83 -16.01
C LEU A 5 -0.94 6.16 -16.93
N THR A 6 -0.87 6.54 -18.21
CA THR A 6 0.03 5.92 -19.19
C THR A 6 1.39 6.59 -19.33
N ALA A 7 1.63 7.74 -18.70
CA ALA A 7 2.95 8.36 -18.71
C ALA A 7 3.84 7.64 -17.67
N GLU A 8 4.93 7.04 -18.14
CA GLU A 8 6.02 6.58 -17.27
C GLU A 8 6.50 7.77 -16.41
N ARG A 9 6.15 7.72 -15.13
CA ARG A 9 6.66 8.67 -14.15
C ARG A 9 7.77 7.98 -13.38
N PRO A 10 8.95 8.55 -13.27
CA PRO A 10 10.03 7.93 -12.54
C PRO A 10 9.66 7.77 -11.06
N THR A 11 10.01 6.65 -10.47
CA THR A 11 10.09 6.54 -9.01
C THR A 11 11.44 7.07 -8.55
N PHE A 12 11.46 7.81 -7.45
CA PHE A 12 12.70 8.26 -6.82
C PHE A 12 13.13 7.40 -5.63
N VAL A 13 12.58 6.19 -5.52
CA VAL A 13 13.12 5.17 -4.63
C VAL A 13 14.46 4.71 -5.17
N THR A 14 15.53 4.87 -4.38
CA THR A 14 16.90 4.52 -4.79
C THR A 14 17.28 3.10 -4.38
N HIS A 15 17.09 2.75 -3.12
CA HIS A 15 17.48 1.46 -2.55
C HIS A 15 16.71 1.18 -1.26
N LEU A 16 16.89 -0.02 -0.73
CA LEU A 16 16.49 -0.37 0.63
C LEU A 16 17.73 -0.43 1.52
N GLU A 17 17.59 -0.10 2.78
CA GLU A 17 18.68 -0.04 3.74
C GLU A 17 18.31 -0.76 5.03
N CYS A 18 19.20 -1.59 5.54
CA CYS A 18 19.00 -2.23 6.84
C CYS A 18 18.90 -1.20 7.96
N SER A 19 17.83 -1.24 8.76
CA SER A 19 17.59 -0.29 9.84
C SER A 19 18.65 -0.31 10.96
N MET A 20 19.50 -1.34 11.01
CA MET A 20 20.52 -1.50 12.05
C MET A 20 21.94 -1.39 11.51
N THR A 21 22.24 -2.00 10.36
CA THR A 21 23.61 -2.12 9.83
C THR A 21 23.91 -1.16 8.69
N ALA A 22 22.91 -0.44 8.18
CA ALA A 22 23.00 0.38 6.98
C ALA A 22 23.42 -0.39 5.72
N GLU A 23 23.36 -1.73 5.72
CA GLU A 23 23.60 -2.54 4.52
C GLU A 23 22.53 -2.23 3.47
N LEU A 24 22.97 -2.10 2.20
CA LEU A 24 22.13 -1.69 1.08
C LEU A 24 21.60 -2.90 0.32
N TYR A 25 20.34 -2.76 -0.18
CA TYR A 25 19.61 -3.78 -0.95
C TYR A 25 18.96 -3.14 -2.17
N PRO A 26 18.94 -3.81 -3.33
CA PRO A 26 18.24 -3.30 -4.51
C PRO A 26 16.73 -3.13 -4.28
N ALA A 27 16.17 -1.99 -4.66
CA ALA A 27 14.73 -1.73 -4.48
C ALA A 27 13.82 -2.49 -5.46
N GLY A 28 14.37 -3.01 -6.56
CA GLY A 28 13.61 -3.74 -7.60
C GLY A 28 13.57 -5.26 -7.40
N GLU A 29 13.96 -5.76 -6.24
CA GLU A 29 14.01 -7.18 -5.93
C GLU A 29 13.14 -7.51 -4.71
N LEU A 30 12.74 -8.78 -4.61
CA LEU A 30 11.97 -9.26 -3.45
C LEU A 30 12.92 -9.47 -2.26
N HIS A 31 12.66 -8.74 -1.20
CA HIS A 31 13.36 -8.89 0.06
C HIS A 31 12.39 -9.17 1.20
N GLY A 32 12.86 -9.95 2.18
CA GLY A 32 12.23 -10.07 3.49
C GLY A 32 12.89 -9.13 4.49
N LEU A 33 13.41 -9.68 5.58
CA LEU A 33 14.26 -8.94 6.50
C LEU A 33 15.70 -8.84 5.95
N SER A 34 16.48 -7.88 6.45
CA SER A 34 17.92 -7.79 6.18
C SER A 34 18.67 -9.04 6.67
N ARG A 35 19.95 -9.23 6.26
CA ARG A 35 20.79 -10.30 6.78
C ARG A 35 20.96 -10.28 8.30
N ALA A 36 20.82 -9.10 8.92
CA ALA A 36 20.80 -8.93 10.36
C ALA A 36 19.43 -9.20 11.01
N GLY A 37 18.45 -9.71 10.26
CA GLY A 37 17.08 -9.97 10.75
C GLY A 37 16.30 -8.70 11.10
N ARG A 38 16.59 -7.57 10.45
CA ARG A 38 15.99 -6.28 10.73
C ARG A 38 15.16 -5.76 9.55
N PRO A 39 14.16 -4.88 9.81
CA PRO A 39 13.40 -4.22 8.75
C PRO A 39 14.30 -3.46 7.78
N LEU A 40 13.86 -3.39 6.54
CA LEU A 40 14.48 -2.57 5.50
C LEU A 40 13.75 -1.24 5.40
N LEU A 41 14.50 -0.16 5.38
CA LEU A 41 14.01 1.21 5.22
C LEU A 41 14.12 1.60 3.74
N VAL A 42 13.05 2.15 3.19
CA VAL A 42 13.05 2.68 1.82
C VAL A 42 13.80 4.01 1.80
N ARG A 43 14.75 4.16 0.87
CA ARG A 43 15.53 5.39 0.67
C ARG A 43 15.16 6.05 -0.65
N TYR A 44 15.20 7.38 -0.64
CA TYR A 44 14.74 8.23 -1.73
C TYR A 44 15.80 9.25 -2.14
N ASP A 45 15.82 9.62 -3.42
CA ASP A 45 16.48 10.84 -3.89
C ASP A 45 15.54 12.03 -3.65
N LEU A 46 15.60 12.61 -2.45
CA LEU A 46 14.71 13.72 -2.05
C LEU A 46 14.98 15.00 -2.83
N ASP A 47 16.18 15.19 -3.36
CA ASP A 47 16.51 16.35 -4.19
C ASP A 47 15.77 16.28 -5.54
N GLN A 48 15.72 15.11 -6.15
CA GLN A 48 14.95 14.88 -7.36
C GLN A 48 13.44 14.95 -7.10
N VAL A 49 12.96 14.41 -5.98
CA VAL A 49 11.56 14.56 -5.56
C VAL A 49 11.19 16.04 -5.47
N GLY A 50 12.03 16.86 -4.81
CA GLY A 50 11.78 18.30 -4.66
C GLY A 50 11.77 19.07 -5.98
N LYS A 51 12.48 18.60 -7.00
CA LYS A 51 12.46 19.17 -8.35
C LYS A 51 11.24 18.73 -9.18
N ALA A 52 10.79 17.50 -8.99
CA ALA A 52 9.71 16.89 -9.78
C ALA A 52 8.31 17.17 -9.23
N LEU A 53 8.16 17.35 -7.92
CA LEU A 53 6.89 17.54 -7.23
C LEU A 53 6.72 18.97 -6.75
N SER A 54 5.68 19.66 -7.26
CA SER A 54 5.19 20.92 -6.72
C SER A 54 3.76 20.75 -6.17
N ARG A 55 3.34 21.69 -5.32
CA ARG A 55 1.95 21.71 -4.83
C ARG A 55 0.95 21.86 -5.97
N ASP A 56 1.25 22.70 -6.94
CA ASP A 56 0.37 22.95 -8.09
C ASP A 56 0.22 21.69 -8.94
N ALA A 57 1.33 21.00 -9.26
CA ALA A 57 1.29 19.74 -9.98
C ALA A 57 0.50 18.63 -9.23
N LEU A 58 0.57 18.61 -7.90
CA LEU A 58 -0.24 17.68 -7.09
C LEU A 58 -1.72 18.07 -7.09
N GLY A 59 -2.04 19.37 -7.14
CA GLY A 59 -3.42 19.88 -7.19
C GLY A 59 -4.19 19.44 -8.45
N GLU A 60 -3.48 19.23 -9.57
CA GLU A 60 -4.06 18.80 -10.85
C GLU A 60 -4.28 17.28 -10.96
N ARG A 61 -3.76 16.49 -10.01
CA ARG A 61 -3.86 15.03 -10.03
C ARG A 61 -5.13 14.54 -9.33
N ALA A 62 -5.56 13.32 -9.70
CA ALA A 62 -6.59 12.61 -8.96
C ALA A 62 -6.24 12.51 -7.47
N THR A 63 -7.26 12.59 -6.60
CA THR A 63 -7.09 12.56 -5.14
C THR A 63 -7.09 11.12 -4.62
N ASP A 64 -6.15 10.31 -5.12
CA ASP A 64 -5.96 8.92 -4.74
C ASP A 64 -4.53 8.66 -4.23
N LEU A 65 -4.20 7.41 -3.90
CA LEU A 65 -2.87 7.01 -3.45
C LEU A 65 -1.81 7.29 -4.53
N TRP A 66 -2.16 7.13 -5.79
CA TRP A 66 -1.24 7.14 -6.93
C TRP A 66 -0.80 8.54 -7.36
N ARG A 67 -1.40 9.59 -6.80
CA ARG A 67 -0.94 10.98 -6.98
C ARG A 67 0.50 11.19 -6.51
N TRP A 68 1.00 10.32 -5.61
CA TRP A 68 2.33 10.35 -5.01
C TRP A 68 3.31 9.37 -5.65
N ARG A 69 3.10 9.01 -6.91
CA ARG A 69 3.86 7.96 -7.62
C ARG A 69 5.38 8.11 -7.53
N GLU A 70 5.88 9.33 -7.53
CA GLU A 70 7.32 9.62 -7.43
C GLU A 70 7.92 9.11 -6.09
N LEU A 71 7.11 8.98 -5.06
CA LEU A 71 7.47 8.44 -3.75
C LEU A 71 7.09 6.96 -3.59
N LEU A 72 6.45 6.37 -4.59
CA LEU A 72 6.05 4.97 -4.55
C LEU A 72 7.03 4.12 -5.37
N PRO A 73 7.26 2.85 -4.99
CA PRO A 73 8.28 2.00 -5.64
C PRO A 73 7.90 1.53 -7.05
N VAL A 74 6.65 1.71 -7.46
CA VAL A 74 6.10 1.23 -8.73
C VAL A 74 6.73 1.98 -9.90
N ARG A 75 7.31 1.25 -10.85
CA ARG A 75 7.96 1.79 -12.06
C ARG A 75 7.03 1.82 -13.27
N ASP A 76 6.27 0.73 -13.46
CA ASP A 76 5.31 0.63 -14.56
C ASP A 76 3.88 0.86 -14.06
N ALA A 77 3.24 1.91 -14.60
CA ALA A 77 1.86 2.24 -14.29
C ALA A 77 0.86 1.12 -14.63
N ALA A 78 1.17 0.27 -15.61
CA ALA A 78 0.33 -0.86 -16.00
C ALA A 78 0.20 -1.90 -14.88
N ASN A 79 1.14 -1.91 -13.93
CA ASN A 79 1.12 -2.82 -12.78
C ASN A 79 0.27 -2.32 -11.62
N ILE A 80 -0.18 -1.07 -11.64
CA ILE A 80 -1.00 -0.50 -10.57
C ILE A 80 -2.27 -1.32 -10.37
N VAL A 81 -2.47 -1.75 -9.12
CA VAL A 81 -3.68 -2.44 -8.66
C VAL A 81 -4.42 -1.51 -7.72
N SER A 82 -5.59 -1.07 -8.11
CA SER A 82 -6.42 -0.14 -7.33
C SER A 82 -7.85 -0.65 -7.22
N LEU A 83 -8.45 -0.39 -6.07
CA LEU A 83 -9.87 -0.54 -5.78
C LEU A 83 -10.54 0.83 -5.58
N GLY A 84 -9.88 1.92 -5.95
CA GLY A 84 -10.38 3.28 -5.79
C GLY A 84 -10.04 3.90 -4.43
N GLU A 85 -8.77 3.80 -4.01
CA GLU A 85 -8.28 4.45 -2.79
C GLU A 85 -8.44 5.96 -2.90
N ILE A 86 -9.32 6.50 -2.07
CA ILE A 86 -9.63 7.93 -2.04
C ILE A 86 -8.71 8.70 -1.07
N GLU A 87 -8.67 10.02 -1.22
CA GLU A 87 -8.24 10.89 -0.15
C GLU A 87 -9.29 10.88 0.96
N THR A 88 -8.91 10.35 2.14
CA THR A 88 -9.84 10.23 3.25
C THR A 88 -10.00 11.57 3.98
N PRO A 89 -11.22 11.91 4.45
CA PRO A 89 -11.48 13.19 5.06
C PRO A 89 -10.80 13.34 6.43
N LEU A 90 -10.52 14.60 6.78
CA LEU A 90 -10.18 15.00 8.13
C LEU A 90 -11.47 15.48 8.83
N VAL A 91 -11.97 14.68 9.75
CA VAL A 91 -13.20 14.96 10.50
C VAL A 91 -12.86 15.69 11.80
N PRO A 92 -13.32 16.92 12.01
CA PRO A 92 -13.05 17.62 13.27
C PRO A 92 -13.92 17.05 14.41
N ILE A 93 -13.28 16.77 15.54
CA ILE A 93 -13.97 16.40 16.77
C ILE A 93 -13.92 17.61 17.71
N PRO A 94 -15.06 18.21 18.05
CA PRO A 94 -15.12 19.29 19.02
C PRO A 94 -14.61 18.83 20.39
N ARG A 95 -13.77 19.65 21.01
CA ARG A 95 -13.35 19.46 22.41
C ARG A 95 -13.67 20.72 23.20
N SER A 96 -14.29 20.55 24.37
CA SER A 96 -14.41 21.65 25.32
C SER A 96 -13.03 22.00 25.90
N GLY A 97 -12.59 23.24 25.71
CA GLY A 97 -11.36 23.78 26.35
C GLY A 97 -10.03 23.38 25.70
N GLY A 98 -9.96 23.14 24.37
CA GLY A 98 -8.71 22.88 23.68
C GLY A 98 -8.81 22.99 22.16
N PRO A 99 -7.68 22.85 21.42
CA PRO A 99 -7.72 22.83 19.96
C PRO A 99 -8.52 21.64 19.44
N ALA A 100 -9.19 21.83 18.30
CA ALA A 100 -9.90 20.75 17.62
C ALA A 100 -8.96 19.58 17.29
N VAL A 101 -9.43 18.36 17.54
CA VAL A 101 -8.75 17.14 17.07
C VAL A 101 -9.29 16.81 15.69
N LEU A 102 -8.40 16.59 14.74
CA LEU A 102 -8.76 16.12 13.42
C LEU A 102 -8.55 14.60 13.36
N VAL A 103 -9.60 13.87 13.00
CA VAL A 103 -9.56 12.43 12.78
C VAL A 103 -9.49 12.16 11.28
N LYS A 104 -8.42 11.51 10.83
CA LYS A 104 -8.33 11.01 9.46
C LYS A 104 -9.14 9.71 9.37
N ASP A 105 -10.29 9.78 8.66
CA ASP A 105 -11.23 8.65 8.59
C ASP A 105 -10.81 7.62 7.53
N GLU A 106 -9.87 6.76 7.88
CA GLU A 106 -9.38 5.68 7.02
C GLU A 106 -10.39 4.50 6.87
N GLY A 107 -11.49 4.51 7.61
CA GLY A 107 -12.61 3.56 7.43
C GLY A 107 -13.32 3.71 6.09
N ARG A 108 -13.11 4.82 5.38
CA ARG A 108 -13.69 5.06 4.04
C ARG A 108 -12.87 4.47 2.88
N LEU A 109 -11.73 3.88 3.19
CA LEU A 109 -10.95 3.18 2.17
C LEU A 109 -11.59 1.85 1.76
N PRO A 110 -11.25 1.32 0.58
CA PRO A 110 -11.63 -0.04 0.21
C PRO A 110 -11.32 -1.03 1.34
N THR A 111 -12.19 -2.02 1.54
CA THR A 111 -12.11 -2.98 2.67
C THR A 111 -12.22 -2.34 4.07
N GLY A 112 -12.76 -1.12 4.17
CA GLY A 112 -13.15 -0.48 5.42
C GLY A 112 -12.01 -0.16 6.39
N SER A 113 -10.74 -0.12 5.95
CA SER A 113 -9.62 0.12 6.85
C SER A 113 -8.38 0.69 6.15
N PHE A 114 -7.48 1.29 6.96
CA PHE A 114 -6.18 1.81 6.48
C PHE A 114 -5.28 0.72 5.85
N LYS A 115 -5.57 -0.56 6.07
CA LYS A 115 -4.82 -1.68 5.48
C LYS A 115 -4.88 -1.67 3.95
N ALA A 116 -5.91 -1.09 3.37
CA ALA A 116 -6.03 -0.90 1.93
C ALA A 116 -4.78 -0.21 1.33
N ARG A 117 -4.23 0.83 1.97
CA ARG A 117 -3.05 1.54 1.45
C ARG A 117 -1.83 0.64 1.31
N GLY A 118 -1.51 -0.10 2.37
CA GLY A 118 -0.36 -1.01 2.37
C GLY A 118 -0.54 -2.18 1.42
N LEU A 119 -1.75 -2.75 1.36
CA LEU A 119 -2.02 -3.91 0.51
C LEU A 119 -2.18 -3.54 -0.97
N ALA A 120 -2.71 -2.37 -1.30
CA ALA A 120 -2.68 -1.83 -2.66
C ALA A 120 -1.22 -1.77 -3.17
N MET A 121 -0.31 -1.24 -2.35
CA MET A 121 1.11 -1.15 -2.69
C MET A 121 1.77 -2.52 -2.77
N ALA A 122 1.57 -3.39 -1.77
CA ALA A 122 2.19 -4.72 -1.73
C ALA A 122 1.77 -5.59 -2.92
N VAL A 123 0.47 -5.59 -3.25
CA VAL A 123 -0.05 -6.38 -4.39
C VAL A 123 0.38 -5.78 -5.73
N THR A 124 0.45 -4.45 -5.84
CA THR A 124 1.01 -3.79 -7.03
C THR A 124 2.47 -4.19 -7.26
N MET A 125 3.31 -4.14 -6.22
CA MET A 125 4.70 -4.58 -6.33
C MET A 125 4.83 -6.07 -6.59
N ALA A 126 3.98 -6.91 -6.01
CA ALA A 126 3.95 -8.33 -6.32
C ALA A 126 3.68 -8.57 -7.81
N ARG A 127 2.73 -7.84 -8.39
CA ARG A 127 2.44 -7.90 -9.83
C ARG A 127 3.64 -7.45 -10.67
N GLU A 128 4.29 -6.34 -10.29
CA GLU A 128 5.48 -5.82 -10.98
C GLU A 128 6.66 -6.81 -10.94
N LEU A 129 6.79 -7.54 -9.84
CA LEU A 129 7.82 -8.58 -9.66
C LEU A 129 7.41 -9.95 -10.22
N GLY A 130 6.27 -10.07 -10.90
CA GLY A 130 5.79 -11.32 -11.51
C GLY A 130 5.35 -12.38 -10.49
N ILE A 131 5.01 -11.97 -9.27
CA ILE A 131 4.54 -12.88 -8.21
C ILE A 131 3.09 -13.25 -8.49
N THR A 132 2.79 -14.55 -8.51
CA THR A 132 1.46 -15.09 -8.81
C THR A 132 0.74 -15.64 -7.58
N ARG A 133 1.43 -15.74 -6.43
CA ARG A 133 0.86 -16.26 -5.18
C ARG A 133 1.43 -15.53 -3.97
N ILE A 134 0.56 -15.14 -3.04
CA ILE A 134 0.94 -14.49 -1.78
C ILE A 134 0.29 -15.23 -0.61
N ALA A 135 1.09 -15.52 0.42
CA ALA A 135 0.61 -16.04 1.69
C ALA A 135 0.91 -15.03 2.81
N MET A 136 -0.04 -14.81 3.72
CA MET A 136 0.12 -13.87 4.82
C MET A 136 -0.59 -14.35 6.08
N PRO A 137 0.10 -14.40 7.24
CA PRO A 137 -0.54 -14.60 8.53
C PRO A 137 -1.21 -13.30 9.01
N THR A 138 -2.47 -13.37 9.43
CA THR A 138 -3.17 -12.20 10.00
C THR A 138 -4.45 -12.64 10.71
N ASN A 139 -4.89 -11.85 11.68
CA ASN A 139 -6.13 -12.05 12.42
C ASN A 139 -7.18 -10.95 12.19
N GLY A 140 -7.06 -10.16 11.12
CA GLY A 140 -7.97 -9.01 10.91
C GLY A 140 -7.92 -8.42 9.51
N ASN A 141 -8.18 -7.11 9.44
CA ASN A 141 -8.40 -6.35 8.21
C ASN A 141 -7.31 -6.48 7.13
N ALA A 142 -6.08 -6.90 7.49
CA ALA A 142 -5.03 -7.08 6.50
C ALA A 142 -5.32 -8.30 5.59
N GLY A 143 -5.98 -9.34 6.11
CA GLY A 143 -6.40 -10.51 5.33
C GLY A 143 -7.45 -10.14 4.29
N ALA A 144 -8.50 -9.45 4.70
CA ALA A 144 -9.53 -8.97 3.80
C ALA A 144 -8.96 -8.05 2.71
N ALA A 145 -8.08 -7.11 3.09
CA ALA A 145 -7.42 -6.23 2.13
C ALA A 145 -6.53 -7.02 1.16
N LEU A 146 -5.69 -7.95 1.63
CA LEU A 146 -4.89 -8.80 0.73
C LEU A 146 -5.79 -9.59 -0.24
N ALA A 147 -6.87 -10.19 0.26
CA ALA A 147 -7.79 -10.96 -0.56
C ALA A 147 -8.42 -10.12 -1.67
N ALA A 148 -8.93 -8.92 -1.33
CA ALA A 148 -9.58 -8.01 -2.27
C ALA A 148 -8.61 -7.52 -3.37
N TYR A 149 -7.42 -7.03 -2.99
CA TYR A 149 -6.43 -6.56 -3.95
C TYR A 149 -5.83 -7.70 -4.77
N GLY A 150 -5.61 -8.89 -4.16
CA GLY A 150 -5.15 -10.09 -4.84
C GLY A 150 -6.14 -10.56 -5.90
N ALA A 151 -7.43 -10.60 -5.57
CA ALA A 151 -8.50 -10.90 -6.53
C ALA A 151 -8.50 -9.92 -7.70
N ARG A 152 -8.36 -8.61 -7.41
CA ARG A 152 -8.27 -7.55 -8.42
C ARG A 152 -7.07 -7.72 -9.35
N ALA A 153 -5.95 -8.23 -8.83
CA ALA A 153 -4.70 -8.45 -9.57
C ALA A 153 -4.64 -9.80 -10.29
N GLY A 154 -5.55 -10.73 -10.02
CA GLY A 154 -5.46 -12.12 -10.46
C GLY A 154 -4.34 -12.93 -9.77
N ILE A 155 -3.95 -12.52 -8.56
CA ILE A 155 -2.93 -13.19 -7.73
C ILE A 155 -3.61 -14.13 -6.74
N GLU A 156 -3.16 -15.38 -6.66
CA GLU A 156 -3.65 -16.32 -5.66
C GLU A 156 -3.27 -15.86 -4.25
N THR A 157 -4.24 -15.77 -3.36
CA THR A 157 -4.02 -15.33 -1.98
C THR A 157 -4.38 -16.42 -0.98
N ILE A 158 -3.49 -16.61 -0.01
CA ILE A 158 -3.66 -17.54 1.11
C ILE A 158 -3.51 -16.73 2.40
N VAL A 159 -4.57 -16.71 3.21
CA VAL A 159 -4.57 -15.98 4.47
C VAL A 159 -4.62 -17.00 5.63
N ILE A 160 -3.57 -17.02 6.41
CA ILE A 160 -3.45 -17.94 7.55
C ILE A 160 -3.95 -17.22 8.80
N CYS A 161 -5.10 -17.66 9.31
CA CYS A 161 -5.75 -17.07 10.47
C CYS A 161 -5.51 -17.89 11.75
N PRO A 162 -5.16 -17.27 12.89
CA PRO A 162 -5.26 -17.92 14.18
C PRO A 162 -6.69 -18.43 14.45
N ALA A 163 -6.81 -19.49 15.22
CA ALA A 163 -8.13 -20.11 15.53
C ALA A 163 -9.11 -19.12 16.20
N GLU A 164 -8.59 -18.15 16.94
CA GLU A 164 -9.36 -17.13 17.65
C GLU A 164 -9.78 -15.95 16.76
N THR A 165 -9.43 -15.98 15.46
CA THR A 165 -9.81 -14.90 14.54
C THR A 165 -11.33 -14.76 14.47
N PRO A 166 -11.89 -13.54 14.61
CA PRO A 166 -13.33 -13.35 14.50
C PRO A 166 -13.87 -13.91 13.18
N ALA A 167 -14.96 -14.69 13.29
CA ALA A 167 -15.56 -15.38 12.13
C ALA A 167 -15.89 -14.42 10.98
N ILE A 168 -16.25 -13.17 11.27
CA ILE A 168 -16.54 -12.17 10.27
C ILE A 168 -15.31 -11.84 9.40
N ASN A 169 -14.11 -11.76 9.98
CA ASN A 169 -12.88 -11.47 9.24
C ASN A 169 -12.49 -12.66 8.33
N VAL A 170 -12.71 -13.88 8.79
CA VAL A 170 -12.50 -15.09 7.97
C VAL A 170 -13.50 -15.14 6.82
N ALA A 171 -14.78 -14.88 7.10
CA ALA A 171 -15.84 -14.86 6.10
C ALA A 171 -15.60 -13.77 5.05
N GLU A 172 -15.21 -12.57 5.45
CA GLU A 172 -14.88 -11.47 4.54
C GLU A 172 -13.70 -11.84 3.63
N THR A 173 -12.63 -12.38 4.22
CA THR A 173 -11.44 -12.83 3.47
C THR A 173 -11.79 -13.90 2.43
N ALA A 174 -12.62 -14.87 2.81
CA ALA A 174 -13.10 -15.92 1.91
C ALA A 174 -14.01 -15.36 0.80
N ALA A 175 -14.87 -14.40 1.15
CA ALA A 175 -15.79 -13.76 0.18
C ALA A 175 -15.03 -13.03 -0.94
N TYR A 176 -13.84 -12.50 -0.67
CA TYR A 176 -12.95 -11.94 -1.69
C TYR A 176 -12.16 -12.99 -2.47
N GLY A 177 -12.33 -14.29 -2.18
CA GLY A 177 -11.76 -15.39 -2.95
C GLY A 177 -10.39 -15.89 -2.44
N ALA A 178 -9.91 -15.43 -1.28
CA ALA A 178 -8.70 -16.00 -0.69
C ALA A 178 -8.98 -17.36 -0.03
N ARG A 179 -7.97 -18.23 -0.03
CA ARG A 179 -8.00 -19.44 0.81
C ARG A 179 -7.68 -19.02 2.25
N ALA A 180 -8.60 -19.33 3.15
CA ALA A 180 -8.46 -19.11 4.59
C ALA A 180 -8.60 -20.45 5.33
N PRO A 181 -7.52 -21.28 5.34
CA PRO A 181 -7.52 -22.56 6.05
C PRO A 181 -7.50 -22.38 7.56
#